data_3f6661bdd5da2a448fa239527cfdf835
#
_entry.id   3f6661bdd5da2a448fa239527cfdf835
#
_cell.length_a   1.000
_cell.length_b   1.000
_cell.length_c   1.000
_cell.angle_alpha   90.00
_cell.angle_beta   90.00
_cell.angle_gamma   90.00
#
_symmetry.space_group_name_H-M   'P 1'
#
loop_
_entity.id
_entity.type
_entity.pdbx_description
1 polymer ?
#
loop_
_entity_poly.entity_id
_entity_poly.type
_entity_poly.pdbx_seq_one_letter_code
_entity_poly.pdbx_strand_id
1 'polypeptide(L)'
;MKKDYGAAVIAYKAVVAAEPANALAWYRLAVSQQSLGTLDDAAANYGQALKLGFDAFSVYYRLATLEGARGDEPAAMGFLEKANAARRIPPGDLETDAALAPVRSDPRFAALIDANARFFYPCTFDQRYRFMDFWIGDWDVSNKAGKQIGSSHIEQINNSCALLENWTAGGANTGKSFTFYDVERDQWVQHWVDGQGGYLDFAGHPDGKSLVFLAPTFNPSDHKPAFRRMTFTPLDDGRVRQLIETSPDGKSHWTIAFDGYYAKRVSESRTSPLRSR
;
A
#
# COMPACT_ATOMS: atom_id res chain seq x y z
N MET A 1 24.74 -21.08 -15.52
CA MET A 1 25.05 -21.13 -16.96
C MET A 1 25.12 -19.71 -17.52
N LYS A 2 26.24 -19.28 -18.12
CA LYS A 2 26.29 -18.03 -18.90
C LYS A 2 25.36 -18.20 -20.11
N LYS A 3 24.45 -17.24 -20.31
CA LYS A 3 23.57 -17.24 -21.50
C LYS A 3 24.44 -16.97 -22.74
N ASP A 4 24.41 -17.90 -23.71
CA ASP A 4 25.11 -17.73 -24.98
C ASP A 4 24.24 -16.95 -25.97
N TYR A 5 24.35 -15.63 -25.90
CA TYR A 5 23.58 -14.74 -26.78
C TYR A 5 24.04 -14.82 -28.24
N GLY A 6 25.30 -15.19 -28.51
CA GLY A 6 25.80 -15.38 -29.87
C GLY A 6 25.09 -16.53 -30.58
N ALA A 7 25.05 -17.70 -29.94
CA ALA A 7 24.31 -18.84 -30.46
C ALA A 7 22.80 -18.53 -30.59
N ALA A 8 22.23 -17.78 -29.65
CA ALA A 8 20.82 -17.36 -29.71
C ALA A 8 20.54 -16.47 -30.94
N VAL A 9 21.42 -15.52 -31.27
CA VAL A 9 21.26 -14.68 -32.49
C VAL A 9 21.25 -15.54 -33.72
N ILE A 10 22.17 -16.50 -33.85
CA ILE A 10 22.22 -17.40 -35.02
C ILE A 10 20.92 -18.20 -35.14
N ALA A 11 20.47 -18.80 -34.04
CA ALA A 11 19.25 -19.61 -34.01
C ALA A 11 18.01 -18.78 -34.39
N TYR A 12 17.82 -17.60 -33.76
CA TYR A 12 16.64 -16.77 -34.03
C TYR A 12 16.69 -16.14 -35.43
N LYS A 13 17.87 -15.84 -36.03
CA LYS A 13 17.97 -15.43 -37.42
C LYS A 13 17.43 -16.51 -38.36
N ALA A 14 17.74 -17.76 -38.09
CA ALA A 14 17.21 -18.89 -38.87
C ALA A 14 15.68 -19.01 -38.73
N VAL A 15 15.15 -18.83 -37.48
CA VAL A 15 13.70 -18.90 -37.24
C VAL A 15 12.97 -17.77 -37.98
N VAL A 16 13.41 -16.52 -37.90
CA VAL A 16 12.72 -15.40 -38.56
C VAL A 16 12.84 -15.46 -40.06
N ALA A 17 13.87 -16.12 -40.61
CA ALA A 17 13.98 -16.38 -42.04
C ALA A 17 12.96 -17.43 -42.51
N ALA A 18 12.75 -18.49 -41.73
CA ALA A 18 11.77 -19.55 -42.03
C ALA A 18 10.32 -19.11 -41.71
N GLU A 19 10.13 -18.32 -40.68
CA GLU A 19 8.83 -17.87 -40.14
C GLU A 19 8.80 -16.35 -40.00
N PRO A 20 8.74 -15.54 -41.10
CA PRO A 20 8.81 -14.08 -41.00
C PRO A 20 7.70 -13.41 -40.18
N ALA A 21 6.56 -14.09 -40.00
CA ALA A 21 5.43 -13.61 -39.20
C ALA A 21 5.54 -13.94 -37.70
N ASN A 22 6.59 -14.64 -37.26
CA ASN A 22 6.77 -15.04 -35.88
C ASN A 22 7.24 -13.88 -35.01
N ALA A 23 6.30 -13.12 -34.47
CA ALA A 23 6.56 -11.93 -33.65
C ALA A 23 7.47 -12.23 -32.42
N LEU A 24 7.29 -13.39 -31.78
CA LEU A 24 8.12 -13.80 -30.63
C LEU A 24 9.58 -14.04 -31.04
N ALA A 25 9.80 -14.64 -32.21
CA ALA A 25 11.15 -14.89 -32.71
C ALA A 25 11.91 -13.57 -32.97
N TRP A 26 11.24 -12.57 -33.58
CA TRP A 26 11.80 -11.22 -33.77
C TRP A 26 12.14 -10.56 -32.43
N TYR A 27 11.24 -10.63 -31.45
CA TYR A 27 11.51 -10.11 -30.10
C TYR A 27 12.72 -10.80 -29.45
N ARG A 28 12.82 -12.12 -29.51
CA ARG A 28 13.94 -12.89 -28.93
C ARG A 28 15.26 -12.61 -29.62
N LEU A 29 15.25 -12.43 -30.94
CA LEU A 29 16.41 -11.98 -31.71
C LEU A 29 16.90 -10.62 -31.21
N ALA A 30 15.98 -9.65 -31.09
CA ALA A 30 16.28 -8.31 -30.59
C ALA A 30 16.87 -8.33 -29.17
N VAL A 31 16.30 -9.12 -28.24
CA VAL A 31 16.83 -9.28 -26.87
C VAL A 31 18.26 -9.82 -26.89
N SER A 32 18.54 -10.80 -27.73
CA SER A 32 19.89 -11.40 -27.85
C SER A 32 20.90 -10.40 -28.40
N GLN A 33 20.51 -9.64 -29.41
CA GLN A 33 21.32 -8.58 -30.04
C GLN A 33 21.59 -7.41 -29.07
N GLN A 34 20.57 -6.96 -28.33
CA GLN A 34 20.74 -5.95 -27.28
C GLN A 34 21.77 -6.43 -26.23
N SER A 35 21.70 -7.70 -25.82
CA SER A 35 22.63 -8.27 -24.85
C SER A 35 24.06 -8.39 -25.39
N LEU A 36 24.26 -8.40 -26.71
CA LEU A 36 25.57 -8.37 -27.37
C LEU A 36 26.05 -6.96 -27.72
N GLY A 37 25.22 -5.92 -27.46
CA GLY A 37 25.56 -4.54 -27.79
C GLY A 37 25.33 -4.14 -29.25
N THR A 38 24.71 -4.99 -30.10
CA THR A 38 24.32 -4.63 -31.47
C THR A 38 22.98 -3.91 -31.44
N LEU A 39 23.00 -2.66 -30.94
CA LEU A 39 21.79 -1.93 -30.58
C LEU A 39 20.91 -1.51 -31.74
N ASP A 40 21.51 -1.20 -32.94
CA ASP A 40 20.74 -0.81 -34.13
C ASP A 40 19.92 -1.98 -34.67
N ASP A 41 20.54 -3.15 -34.76
CA ASP A 41 19.85 -4.37 -35.21
C ASP A 41 18.75 -4.73 -34.19
N ALA A 42 19.02 -4.60 -32.88
CA ALA A 42 18.06 -4.88 -31.86
C ALA A 42 16.84 -3.94 -31.94
N ALA A 43 17.04 -2.64 -32.14
CA ALA A 43 15.96 -1.66 -32.29
C ALA A 43 15.07 -1.97 -33.51
N ALA A 44 15.70 -2.30 -34.65
CA ALA A 44 14.97 -2.68 -35.86
C ALA A 44 14.09 -3.92 -35.63
N ASN A 45 14.64 -4.95 -34.97
CA ASN A 45 13.93 -6.20 -34.71
C ASN A 45 12.86 -6.07 -33.64
N TYR A 46 13.03 -5.20 -32.64
CA TYR A 46 11.95 -4.81 -31.71
C TYR A 46 10.81 -4.13 -32.48
N GLY A 47 11.13 -3.21 -33.43
CA GLY A 47 10.15 -2.58 -34.29
C GLY A 47 9.37 -3.59 -35.15
N GLN A 48 10.05 -4.61 -35.66
CA GLN A 48 9.40 -5.68 -36.43
C GLN A 48 8.50 -6.55 -35.57
N ALA A 49 8.94 -6.91 -34.36
CA ALA A 49 8.11 -7.65 -33.40
C ALA A 49 6.82 -6.88 -33.05
N LEU A 50 6.92 -5.56 -32.80
CA LEU A 50 5.78 -4.70 -32.53
C LEU A 50 4.80 -4.63 -33.70
N LYS A 51 5.30 -4.47 -34.94
CA LYS A 51 4.47 -4.48 -36.18
C LYS A 51 3.70 -5.79 -36.35
N LEU A 52 4.28 -6.91 -35.89
CA LEU A 52 3.65 -8.23 -35.93
C LEU A 52 2.75 -8.51 -34.71
N GLY A 53 2.48 -7.51 -33.87
CA GLY A 53 1.55 -7.63 -32.74
C GLY A 53 2.15 -8.24 -31.47
N PHE A 54 3.48 -8.26 -31.32
CA PHE A 54 4.07 -8.66 -30.04
C PHE A 54 3.71 -7.68 -28.93
N ASP A 55 3.74 -8.14 -27.67
CA ASP A 55 3.38 -7.36 -26.49
C ASP A 55 4.07 -5.98 -26.46
N ALA A 56 3.27 -4.94 -26.62
CA ALA A 56 3.74 -3.57 -26.73
C ALA A 56 4.50 -3.09 -25.49
N PHE A 57 4.07 -3.50 -24.29
CA PHE A 57 4.78 -3.19 -23.05
C PHE A 57 6.21 -3.72 -23.09
N SER A 58 6.37 -4.99 -23.38
CA SER A 58 7.69 -5.64 -23.42
C SER A 58 8.62 -4.98 -24.44
N VAL A 59 8.08 -4.63 -25.63
CA VAL A 59 8.87 -3.98 -26.68
C VAL A 59 9.29 -2.58 -26.24
N TYR A 60 8.35 -1.75 -25.80
CA TYR A 60 8.66 -0.37 -25.41
C TYR A 60 9.60 -0.31 -24.21
N TYR A 61 9.43 -1.20 -23.23
CA TYR A 61 10.33 -1.28 -22.09
C TYR A 61 11.76 -1.62 -22.49
N ARG A 62 11.93 -2.56 -23.43
CA ARG A 62 13.24 -2.92 -23.99
C ARG A 62 13.85 -1.78 -24.82
N LEU A 63 13.05 -1.07 -25.61
CA LEU A 63 13.52 0.10 -26.34
C LEU A 63 13.96 1.22 -25.38
N ALA A 64 13.23 1.44 -24.26
CA ALA A 64 13.66 2.40 -23.25
C ALA A 64 15.05 2.05 -22.68
N THR A 65 15.27 0.79 -22.29
CA THR A 65 16.57 0.35 -21.77
C THR A 65 17.67 0.38 -22.84
N LEU A 66 17.33 0.15 -24.10
CA LEU A 66 18.25 0.21 -25.24
C LEU A 66 18.71 1.66 -25.49
N GLU A 67 17.78 2.61 -25.57
CA GLU A 67 18.13 4.02 -25.79
C GLU A 67 18.88 4.60 -24.58
N GLY A 68 18.55 4.18 -23.36
CA GLY A 68 19.34 4.51 -22.18
C GLY A 68 20.79 4.01 -22.28
N ALA A 69 21.01 2.80 -22.81
CA ALA A 69 22.35 2.27 -23.06
C ALA A 69 23.10 3.02 -24.18
N ARG A 70 22.39 3.65 -25.13
CA ARG A 70 22.96 4.55 -26.14
C ARG A 70 23.31 5.94 -25.60
N GLY A 71 22.80 6.30 -24.42
CA GLY A 71 22.90 7.64 -23.86
C GLY A 71 21.86 8.63 -24.41
N ASP A 72 20.84 8.14 -25.14
CA ASP A 72 19.72 8.96 -25.59
C ASP A 72 18.61 8.97 -24.52
N GLU A 73 18.81 9.75 -23.46
CA GLU A 73 17.87 9.86 -22.33
C GLU A 73 16.48 10.33 -22.78
N PRO A 74 16.31 11.32 -23.68
CA PRO A 74 14.99 11.75 -24.14
C PRO A 74 14.22 10.65 -24.85
N ALA A 75 14.88 9.88 -25.74
CA ALA A 75 14.24 8.76 -26.43
C ALA A 75 13.92 7.62 -25.46
N ALA A 76 14.84 7.30 -24.55
CA ALA A 76 14.63 6.29 -23.51
C ALA A 76 13.41 6.62 -22.64
N MET A 77 13.28 7.86 -22.17
CA MET A 77 12.11 8.31 -21.40
C MET A 77 10.82 8.24 -22.21
N GLY A 78 10.85 8.65 -23.50
CA GLY A 78 9.69 8.56 -24.38
C GLY A 78 9.20 7.11 -24.62
N PHE A 79 10.11 6.14 -24.68
CA PHE A 79 9.73 4.73 -24.75
C PHE A 79 9.24 4.19 -23.41
N LEU A 80 9.78 4.65 -22.28
CA LEU A 80 9.30 4.28 -20.96
C LEU A 80 7.86 4.76 -20.71
N GLU A 81 7.53 5.97 -21.15
CA GLU A 81 6.17 6.51 -21.11
C GLU A 81 5.20 5.65 -21.94
N LYS A 82 5.62 5.21 -23.14
CA LYS A 82 4.83 4.30 -23.99
C LYS A 82 4.64 2.92 -23.33
N ALA A 83 5.69 2.38 -22.69
CA ALA A 83 5.60 1.15 -21.93
C ALA A 83 4.59 1.29 -20.79
N ASN A 84 4.69 2.35 -20.01
CA ASN A 84 3.78 2.64 -18.91
C ASN A 84 2.32 2.86 -19.35
N ALA A 85 2.11 3.45 -20.53
CA ALA A 85 0.78 3.60 -21.10
C ALA A 85 0.18 2.26 -21.55
N ALA A 86 1.01 1.35 -22.08
CA ALA A 86 0.57 0.01 -22.45
C ALA A 86 0.25 -0.85 -21.22
N ARG A 87 1.02 -0.72 -20.15
CA ARG A 87 0.80 -1.37 -18.85
C ARG A 87 1.50 -0.58 -17.75
N ARG A 88 0.74 -0.16 -16.74
CA ARG A 88 1.28 0.55 -15.59
C ARG A 88 2.38 -0.25 -14.90
N ILE A 89 3.47 0.44 -14.57
CA ILE A 89 4.66 -0.15 -13.92
C ILE A 89 4.64 0.22 -12.44
N PRO A 90 4.73 -0.76 -11.52
CA PRO A 90 4.85 -0.44 -10.09
C PRO A 90 6.03 0.51 -9.81
N PRO A 91 5.88 1.51 -8.94
CA PRO A 91 6.93 2.48 -8.64
C PRO A 91 8.25 1.81 -8.22
N GLY A 92 8.20 0.79 -7.37
CA GLY A 92 9.39 0.07 -6.92
C GLY A 92 10.14 -0.62 -8.06
N ASP A 93 9.46 -1.09 -9.10
CA ASP A 93 10.10 -1.70 -10.28
C ASP A 93 10.86 -0.62 -11.08
N LEU A 94 10.29 0.59 -11.22
CA LEU A 94 10.97 1.72 -11.87
C LEU A 94 12.21 2.17 -11.08
N GLU A 95 12.09 2.28 -9.76
CA GLU A 95 13.16 2.77 -8.89
C GLU A 95 14.34 1.80 -8.79
N THR A 96 14.07 0.49 -8.81
CA THR A 96 15.09 -0.53 -8.56
C THR A 96 15.72 -1.09 -9.83
N ASP A 97 15.11 -0.95 -11.02
CA ASP A 97 15.70 -1.46 -12.26
C ASP A 97 16.94 -0.64 -12.66
N ALA A 98 18.11 -1.31 -12.55
CA ALA A 98 19.40 -0.70 -12.91
C ALA A 98 19.47 -0.27 -14.39
N ALA A 99 18.70 -0.90 -15.30
CA ALA A 99 18.67 -0.54 -16.71
C ALA A 99 18.01 0.82 -16.97
N LEU A 100 17.25 1.34 -16.00
CA LEU A 100 16.62 2.66 -16.06
C LEU A 100 17.47 3.77 -15.40
N ALA A 101 18.67 3.45 -14.89
CA ALA A 101 19.55 4.43 -14.27
C ALA A 101 19.80 5.69 -15.16
N PRO A 102 19.99 5.57 -16.49
CA PRO A 102 20.22 6.73 -17.36
C PRO A 102 19.08 7.75 -17.38
N VAL A 103 17.82 7.32 -17.18
CA VAL A 103 16.65 8.23 -17.26
C VAL A 103 16.21 8.80 -15.92
N ARG A 104 16.83 8.40 -14.80
CA ARG A 104 16.42 8.84 -13.45
C ARG A 104 16.58 10.35 -13.21
N SER A 105 17.47 11.01 -13.95
CA SER A 105 17.68 12.46 -13.89
C SER A 105 16.63 13.27 -14.69
N ASP A 106 15.89 12.63 -15.58
CA ASP A 106 14.81 13.29 -16.34
C ASP A 106 13.63 13.61 -15.38
N PRO A 107 13.17 14.87 -15.31
CA PRO A 107 12.05 15.24 -14.42
C PRO A 107 10.75 14.47 -14.71
N ARG A 108 10.56 13.97 -15.94
CA ARG A 108 9.43 13.12 -16.30
C ARG A 108 9.47 11.77 -15.60
N PHE A 109 10.66 11.26 -15.23
CA PHE A 109 10.79 10.01 -14.50
C PHE A 109 10.18 10.11 -13.10
N ALA A 110 10.50 11.19 -12.37
CA ALA A 110 9.89 11.45 -11.05
C ALA A 110 8.37 11.63 -11.14
N ALA A 111 7.88 12.35 -12.16
CA ALA A 111 6.46 12.51 -12.40
C ALA A 111 5.76 11.17 -12.73
N LEU A 112 6.44 10.29 -13.47
CA LEU A 112 5.93 8.95 -13.77
C LEU A 112 5.81 8.08 -12.50
N ILE A 113 6.82 8.12 -11.63
CA ILE A 113 6.79 7.43 -10.32
C ILE A 113 5.62 7.94 -9.48
N ASP A 114 5.45 9.27 -9.33
CA ASP A 114 4.36 9.84 -8.53
C ASP A 114 2.98 9.45 -9.08
N ALA A 115 2.79 9.54 -10.41
CA ALA A 115 1.54 9.15 -11.05
C ALA A 115 1.22 7.66 -10.85
N ASN A 116 2.22 6.80 -10.91
CA ASN A 116 2.05 5.36 -10.67
C ASN A 116 1.84 5.06 -9.18
N ALA A 117 2.53 5.76 -8.27
CA ALA A 117 2.31 5.62 -6.84
C ALA A 117 0.85 5.94 -6.46
N ARG A 118 0.29 7.02 -7.01
CA ARG A 118 -1.13 7.38 -6.81
C ARG A 118 -2.09 6.32 -7.36
N PHE A 119 -1.71 5.63 -8.43
CA PHE A 119 -2.52 4.55 -9.00
C PHE A 119 -2.43 3.25 -8.18
N PHE A 120 -1.21 2.83 -7.78
CA PHE A 120 -1.00 1.56 -7.06
C PHE A 120 -1.27 1.66 -5.56
N TYR A 121 -1.14 2.86 -4.97
CA TYR A 121 -1.26 3.12 -3.53
C TYR A 121 -2.24 4.26 -3.23
N PRO A 122 -3.48 4.20 -3.75
CA PRO A 122 -4.43 5.33 -3.65
C PRO A 122 -4.69 5.75 -2.21
N CYS A 123 -4.74 4.80 -1.28
CA CYS A 123 -5.01 5.07 0.13
C CYS A 123 -3.93 5.91 0.83
N THR A 124 -2.71 5.96 0.28
CA THR A 124 -1.63 6.82 0.81
C THR A 124 -1.88 8.30 0.50
N PHE A 125 -2.55 8.59 -0.61
CA PHE A 125 -2.70 9.96 -1.13
C PHE A 125 -4.09 10.54 -0.92
N ASP A 126 -5.11 9.71 -0.79
CA ASP A 126 -6.48 10.16 -0.58
C ASP A 126 -6.74 10.49 0.90
N GLN A 127 -7.08 11.75 1.19
CA GLN A 127 -7.27 12.27 2.54
C GLN A 127 -8.38 11.54 3.32
N ARG A 128 -9.34 10.93 2.63
CA ARG A 128 -10.39 10.14 3.27
C ARG A 128 -9.80 8.97 4.08
N TYR A 129 -8.75 8.33 3.58
CA TYR A 129 -8.06 7.24 4.28
C TYR A 129 -7.11 7.72 5.39
N ARG A 130 -6.80 9.03 5.44
CA ARG A 130 -5.86 9.61 6.40
C ARG A 130 -6.52 10.14 7.68
N PHE A 131 -7.87 10.16 7.70
CA PHE A 131 -8.62 10.78 8.80
C PHE A 131 -8.27 10.18 10.18
N MET A 132 -7.96 8.89 10.26
CA MET A 132 -7.61 8.19 11.51
C MET A 132 -6.10 8.10 11.79
N ASP A 133 -5.24 8.79 11.02
CA ASP A 133 -3.78 8.75 11.21
C ASP A 133 -3.34 9.24 12.60
N PHE A 134 -4.15 10.07 13.26
CA PHE A 134 -3.90 10.50 14.63
C PHE A 134 -3.86 9.34 15.64
N TRP A 135 -4.43 8.17 15.29
CA TRP A 135 -4.50 7.02 16.17
C TRP A 135 -3.35 6.02 15.97
N ILE A 136 -2.52 6.19 14.93
CA ILE A 136 -1.38 5.30 14.63
C ILE A 136 -0.31 5.42 15.71
N GLY A 137 0.22 4.28 16.18
CA GLY A 137 1.37 4.21 17.08
C GLY A 137 1.20 3.26 18.25
N ASP A 138 2.12 3.36 19.20
CA ASP A 138 2.11 2.61 20.45
C ASP A 138 1.52 3.46 21.57
N TRP A 139 0.58 2.89 22.30
CA TRP A 139 -0.21 3.61 23.29
C TRP A 139 -0.30 2.88 24.63
N ASP A 140 -0.13 3.63 25.69
CA ASP A 140 -0.61 3.24 27.01
C ASP A 140 -2.00 3.84 27.22
N VAL A 141 -2.95 3.02 27.65
CA VAL A 141 -4.35 3.42 27.78
C VAL A 141 -4.75 3.47 29.22
N SER A 142 -5.29 4.61 29.66
CA SER A 142 -5.77 4.84 31.01
C SER A 142 -7.25 5.20 31.00
N ASN A 143 -7.93 4.98 32.14
CA ASN A 143 -9.26 5.51 32.37
C ASN A 143 -9.20 7.00 32.74
N LYS A 144 -10.36 7.64 32.91
CA LYS A 144 -10.49 9.04 33.32
C LYS A 144 -9.77 9.38 34.65
N ALA A 145 -9.60 8.42 35.55
CA ALA A 145 -8.89 8.60 36.81
C ALA A 145 -7.36 8.43 36.68
N GLY A 146 -6.85 8.20 35.48
CA GLY A 146 -5.41 8.00 35.20
C GLY A 146 -4.90 6.59 35.50
N LYS A 147 -5.76 5.65 35.91
CA LYS A 147 -5.36 4.25 36.10
C LYS A 147 -5.17 3.58 34.74
N GLN A 148 -4.00 2.98 34.51
CA GLN A 148 -3.75 2.20 33.30
C GLN A 148 -4.69 0.98 33.24
N ILE A 149 -5.34 0.82 32.08
CA ILE A 149 -6.32 -0.24 31.81
C ILE A 149 -5.93 -1.13 30.66
N GLY A 150 -4.91 -0.75 29.90
CA GLY A 150 -4.41 -1.55 28.79
C GLY A 150 -3.32 -0.84 28.00
N SER A 151 -2.99 -1.44 26.88
CA SER A 151 -2.09 -0.88 25.87
C SER A 151 -2.57 -1.29 24.48
N SER A 152 -2.24 -0.49 23.49
CA SER A 152 -2.60 -0.78 22.10
C SER A 152 -1.45 -0.43 21.17
N HIS A 153 -1.26 -1.25 20.14
CA HIS A 153 -0.40 -0.98 19.02
C HIS A 153 -1.25 -0.87 17.76
N ILE A 154 -1.21 0.28 17.13
CA ILE A 154 -1.98 0.55 15.91
C ILE A 154 -1.01 0.81 14.76
N GLU A 155 -1.10 0.00 13.71
CA GLU A 155 -0.26 0.08 12.53
C GLU A 155 -1.08 0.20 11.25
N GLN A 156 -0.48 0.86 10.25
CA GLN A 156 -1.03 0.87 8.91
C GLN A 156 -0.69 -0.44 8.19
N ILE A 157 -1.68 -1.04 7.55
CA ILE A 157 -1.53 -2.25 6.74
C ILE A 157 -2.12 -2.04 5.34
N ASN A 158 -1.88 -3.01 4.44
CA ASN A 158 -2.45 -3.02 3.08
C ASN A 158 -2.20 -1.72 2.31
N ASN A 159 -0.93 -1.28 2.24
CA ASN A 159 -0.53 -0.02 1.60
C ASN A 159 -1.30 1.19 2.14
N SER A 160 -1.44 1.26 3.45
CA SER A 160 -2.13 2.33 4.17
C SER A 160 -3.66 2.39 3.96
N CYS A 161 -4.28 1.33 3.40
CA CYS A 161 -5.73 1.28 3.23
C CYS A 161 -6.49 0.89 4.49
N ALA A 162 -5.81 0.32 5.49
CA ALA A 162 -6.43 -0.07 6.74
C ALA A 162 -5.48 0.14 7.94
N LEU A 163 -6.07 0.24 9.13
CA LEU A 163 -5.38 0.21 10.41
C LEU A 163 -5.66 -1.13 11.09
N LEU A 164 -4.61 -1.75 11.61
CA LEU A 164 -4.69 -2.92 12.47
C LEU A 164 -4.40 -2.48 13.91
N GLU A 165 -5.33 -2.70 14.79
CA GLU A 165 -5.13 -2.56 16.23
C GLU A 165 -4.81 -3.90 16.87
N ASN A 166 -3.83 -3.91 17.76
CA ASN A 166 -3.53 -4.99 18.66
C ASN A 166 -3.70 -4.48 20.11
N TRP A 167 -4.86 -4.77 20.69
CA TRP A 167 -5.21 -4.38 22.04
C TRP A 167 -4.80 -5.42 23.07
N THR A 168 -4.30 -4.98 24.21
CA THR A 168 -4.01 -5.81 25.37
C THR A 168 -4.45 -5.09 26.64
N ALA A 169 -5.35 -5.69 27.41
CA ALA A 169 -5.70 -5.28 28.76
C ALA A 169 -5.04 -6.18 29.80
N GLY A 170 -5.15 -5.81 31.06
CA GLY A 170 -4.65 -6.65 32.16
C GLY A 170 -5.27 -8.05 32.15
N GLY A 171 -4.45 -9.09 32.37
CA GLY A 171 -4.86 -10.50 32.27
C GLY A 171 -4.86 -11.01 30.83
N ALA A 172 -5.76 -11.94 30.50
CA ALA A 172 -5.89 -12.55 29.18
C ALA A 172 -6.81 -11.77 28.21
N ASN A 173 -7.24 -10.56 28.57
CA ASN A 173 -8.16 -9.78 27.77
C ASN A 173 -7.41 -9.07 26.64
N THR A 174 -7.42 -9.67 25.47
CA THR A 174 -6.81 -9.17 24.24
C THR A 174 -7.87 -8.98 23.17
N GLY A 175 -7.61 -8.12 22.20
CA GLY A 175 -8.49 -7.95 21.06
C GLY A 175 -7.76 -7.38 19.85
N LYS A 176 -8.39 -7.49 18.71
CA LYS A 176 -7.90 -6.92 17.47
C LYS A 176 -9.02 -6.19 16.75
N SER A 177 -8.67 -5.10 16.08
CA SER A 177 -9.60 -4.47 15.15
C SER A 177 -8.94 -4.18 13.80
N PHE A 178 -9.78 -4.24 12.76
CA PHE A 178 -9.47 -3.70 11.44
C PHE A 178 -10.33 -2.47 11.23
N THR A 179 -9.68 -1.32 11.02
CA THR A 179 -10.36 -0.05 10.77
C THR A 179 -9.97 0.47 9.39
N PHE A 180 -10.94 0.75 8.54
CA PHE A 180 -10.70 1.20 7.16
C PHE A 180 -11.84 2.10 6.67
N TYR A 181 -11.56 2.86 5.60
CA TYR A 181 -12.57 3.63 4.89
C TYR A 181 -13.16 2.80 3.75
N ASP A 182 -14.48 2.55 3.81
CA ASP A 182 -15.24 1.89 2.76
C ASP A 182 -15.65 2.94 1.71
N VAL A 183 -14.93 2.93 0.58
CA VAL A 183 -15.14 3.91 -0.49
C VAL A 183 -16.48 3.71 -1.22
N GLU A 184 -17.03 2.49 -1.22
CA GLU A 184 -18.31 2.20 -1.89
C GLU A 184 -19.49 2.75 -1.09
N ARG A 185 -19.39 2.73 0.25
CA ARG A 185 -20.42 3.22 1.16
C ARG A 185 -20.15 4.60 1.73
N ASP A 186 -18.98 5.19 1.36
CA ASP A 186 -18.54 6.51 1.84
C ASP A 186 -18.54 6.63 3.37
N GLN A 187 -18.02 5.59 4.05
CA GLN A 187 -18.03 5.52 5.52
C GLN A 187 -16.77 4.83 6.06
N TRP A 188 -16.44 5.13 7.30
CA TRP A 188 -15.47 4.35 8.07
C TRP A 188 -16.11 3.10 8.64
N VAL A 189 -15.34 1.99 8.65
CA VAL A 189 -15.76 0.71 9.22
C VAL A 189 -14.71 0.23 10.19
N GLN A 190 -15.13 -0.36 11.31
CA GLN A 190 -14.26 -1.08 12.22
C GLN A 190 -14.87 -2.43 12.60
N HIS A 191 -14.12 -3.50 12.35
CA HIS A 191 -14.41 -4.85 12.82
C HIS A 191 -13.56 -5.13 14.05
N TRP A 192 -14.18 -5.46 15.17
CA TRP A 192 -13.52 -5.81 16.42
C TRP A 192 -13.80 -7.27 16.80
N VAL A 193 -12.76 -7.98 17.24
CA VAL A 193 -12.86 -9.31 17.82
C VAL A 193 -11.99 -9.37 19.08
N ASP A 194 -12.50 -9.91 20.17
CA ASP A 194 -11.75 -10.11 21.42
C ASP A 194 -11.40 -11.57 21.68
N GLY A 195 -10.50 -11.79 22.65
CA GLY A 195 -10.03 -13.12 23.05
C GLY A 195 -11.09 -13.99 23.75
N GLN A 196 -12.29 -13.49 23.98
CA GLN A 196 -13.42 -14.21 24.58
C GLN A 196 -14.52 -14.52 23.54
N GLY A 197 -14.28 -14.20 22.26
CA GLY A 197 -15.23 -14.40 21.18
C GLY A 197 -16.25 -13.27 21.01
N GLY A 198 -16.03 -12.14 21.70
CA GLY A 198 -16.81 -10.92 21.47
C GLY A 198 -16.51 -10.37 20.08
N TYR A 199 -17.55 -9.88 19.41
CA TYR A 199 -17.50 -9.32 18.07
C TYR A 199 -18.36 -8.08 17.94
N LEU A 200 -17.86 -7.07 17.24
CA LEU A 200 -18.59 -5.83 16.96
C LEU A 200 -18.25 -5.33 15.55
N ASP A 201 -19.30 -4.93 14.84
CA ASP A 201 -19.21 -4.24 13.55
C ASP A 201 -19.67 -2.80 13.71
N PHE A 202 -18.76 -1.88 13.52
CA PHE A 202 -19.00 -0.46 13.57
C PHE A 202 -18.97 0.16 12.17
N ALA A 203 -19.90 1.05 11.90
CA ALA A 203 -19.85 1.94 10.74
C ALA A 203 -20.08 3.39 11.19
N GLY A 204 -19.43 4.35 10.55
CA GLY A 204 -19.52 5.73 10.99
C GLY A 204 -18.85 6.74 10.10
N HIS A 205 -18.96 8.01 10.51
CA HIS A 205 -18.50 9.15 9.75
C HIS A 205 -17.74 10.14 10.63
N PRO A 206 -16.87 10.97 10.06
CA PRO A 206 -16.29 12.11 10.75
C PRO A 206 -17.35 13.08 11.26
N ASP A 207 -17.15 13.58 12.48
CA ASP A 207 -17.88 14.69 13.09
C ASP A 207 -16.84 15.67 13.66
N GLY A 208 -16.57 16.74 12.93
CA GLY A 208 -15.47 17.65 13.21
C GLY A 208 -14.12 16.91 13.20
N LYS A 209 -13.37 16.97 14.31
CA LYS A 209 -12.10 16.25 14.48
C LYS A 209 -12.27 14.80 14.99
N SER A 210 -13.50 14.41 15.32
CA SER A 210 -13.80 13.07 15.85
C SER A 210 -14.30 12.15 14.77
N LEU A 211 -14.15 10.84 15.00
CA LEU A 211 -14.83 9.81 14.20
C LEU A 211 -15.87 9.14 15.08
N VAL A 212 -17.13 9.17 14.66
CA VAL A 212 -18.26 8.60 15.37
C VAL A 212 -18.77 7.37 14.66
N PHE A 213 -18.71 6.25 15.35
CA PHE A 213 -19.20 4.96 14.88
C PHE A 213 -20.48 4.56 15.58
N LEU A 214 -21.33 3.82 14.91
CA LEU A 214 -22.51 3.18 15.45
C LEU A 214 -22.51 1.69 15.09
N ALA A 215 -22.88 0.84 16.06
CA ALA A 215 -23.05 -0.59 15.85
C ALA A 215 -24.38 -1.03 16.42
N PRO A 216 -25.28 -1.68 15.65
CA PRO A 216 -26.35 -2.46 16.20
C PRO A 216 -25.75 -3.67 16.96
N THR A 217 -26.29 -4.00 18.11
CA THR A 217 -25.82 -5.08 18.97
C THR A 217 -27.00 -5.70 19.74
N PHE A 218 -26.69 -6.58 20.65
CA PHE A 218 -27.68 -7.13 21.59
C PHE A 218 -27.20 -6.94 23.03
N ASN A 219 -28.12 -6.72 23.92
CA ASN A 219 -27.82 -6.70 25.36
C ASN A 219 -27.44 -8.12 25.82
N PRO A 220 -26.26 -8.34 26.41
CA PRO A 220 -25.82 -9.68 26.78
C PRO A 220 -26.71 -10.37 27.83
N SER A 221 -27.44 -9.61 28.65
CA SER A 221 -28.24 -10.15 29.75
C SER A 221 -29.62 -10.66 29.33
N ASP A 222 -30.26 -10.04 28.33
CA ASP A 222 -31.63 -10.35 27.94
C ASP A 222 -31.81 -10.56 26.42
N HIS A 223 -30.70 -10.50 25.65
CA HIS A 223 -30.65 -10.64 24.20
C HIS A 223 -31.57 -9.69 23.40
N LYS A 224 -32.01 -8.60 24.02
CA LYS A 224 -32.75 -7.57 23.30
C LYS A 224 -31.84 -6.73 22.40
N PRO A 225 -32.36 -6.23 21.27
CA PRO A 225 -31.62 -5.27 20.44
C PRO A 225 -31.12 -4.07 21.29
N ALA A 226 -29.91 -3.66 21.01
CA ALA A 226 -29.26 -2.51 21.62
C ALA A 226 -28.33 -1.85 20.58
N PHE A 227 -27.71 -0.75 20.96
CA PHE A 227 -26.77 -0.02 20.10
C PHE A 227 -25.51 0.31 20.90
N ARG A 228 -24.37 0.31 20.20
CA ARG A 228 -23.13 0.88 20.71
C ARG A 228 -22.72 2.05 19.84
N ARG A 229 -22.33 3.14 20.49
CA ARG A 229 -21.69 4.29 19.83
C ARG A 229 -20.25 4.34 20.32
N MET A 230 -19.32 4.45 19.38
CA MET A 230 -17.90 4.61 19.67
C MET A 230 -17.39 5.88 19.03
N THR A 231 -16.73 6.72 19.82
CA THR A 231 -16.17 7.98 19.36
C THR A 231 -14.69 8.04 19.61
N PHE A 232 -13.90 8.25 18.58
CA PHE A 232 -12.48 8.59 18.68
C PHE A 232 -12.30 10.09 18.54
N THR A 233 -11.65 10.71 19.51
CA THR A 233 -11.38 12.15 19.50
C THR A 233 -9.90 12.40 19.77
N PRO A 234 -9.14 13.01 18.82
CA PRO A 234 -7.81 13.51 19.12
C PRO A 234 -7.92 14.73 20.06
N LEU A 235 -7.17 14.69 21.16
CA LEU A 235 -7.13 15.74 22.16
C LEU A 235 -5.97 16.72 21.89
N ASP A 236 -6.12 17.96 22.37
CA ASP A 236 -5.14 19.01 22.13
C ASP A 236 -3.77 18.76 22.81
N ASP A 237 -3.72 17.85 23.78
CA ASP A 237 -2.48 17.40 24.43
C ASP A 237 -1.79 16.20 23.76
N GLY A 238 -2.26 15.80 22.57
CA GLY A 238 -1.70 14.71 21.77
C GLY A 238 -2.20 13.32 22.14
N ARG A 239 -3.06 13.20 23.15
CA ARG A 239 -3.77 11.95 23.46
C ARG A 239 -4.93 11.73 22.49
N VAL A 240 -5.44 10.49 22.49
CA VAL A 240 -6.70 10.15 21.82
C VAL A 240 -7.66 9.60 22.86
N ARG A 241 -8.90 10.10 22.86
CA ARG A 241 -9.97 9.53 23.68
C ARG A 241 -10.82 8.59 22.84
N GLN A 242 -11.00 7.36 23.30
CA GLN A 242 -11.99 6.43 22.81
C GLN A 242 -13.12 6.30 23.85
N LEU A 243 -14.30 6.74 23.46
CA LEU A 243 -15.51 6.64 24.29
C LEU A 243 -16.45 5.62 23.63
N ILE A 244 -16.83 4.58 24.39
CA ILE A 244 -17.87 3.64 23.96
C ILE A 244 -19.05 3.75 24.91
N GLU A 245 -20.23 3.93 24.31
CA GLU A 245 -21.48 4.06 25.02
C GLU A 245 -22.49 3.01 24.49
N THR A 246 -23.42 2.60 25.33
CA THR A 246 -24.52 1.69 24.99
C THR A 246 -25.85 2.32 25.20
N SER A 247 -26.82 2.02 24.33
CA SER A 247 -28.21 2.49 24.41
C SER A 247 -29.17 1.37 23.98
N PRO A 248 -30.33 1.22 24.63
CA PRO A 248 -31.33 0.25 24.21
C PRO A 248 -32.08 0.63 22.92
N ASP A 249 -32.11 1.93 22.57
CA ASP A 249 -32.88 2.43 21.43
C ASP A 249 -32.04 3.14 20.37
N GLY A 250 -30.72 3.33 20.63
CA GLY A 250 -29.80 4.04 19.75
C GLY A 250 -30.03 5.53 19.62
N LYS A 251 -30.97 6.10 20.39
CA LYS A 251 -31.37 7.51 20.31
C LYS A 251 -31.13 8.24 21.62
N SER A 252 -31.51 7.64 22.71
CA SER A 252 -31.48 8.21 24.04
C SER A 252 -30.87 7.26 25.07
N HIS A 253 -30.69 7.69 26.33
CA HIS A 253 -30.24 6.86 27.43
C HIS A 253 -28.89 6.16 27.15
N TRP A 254 -27.90 6.93 26.70
CA TRP A 254 -26.53 6.44 26.50
C TRP A 254 -25.81 6.28 27.82
N THR A 255 -25.27 5.08 28.05
CA THR A 255 -24.49 4.72 29.26
C THR A 255 -23.06 4.40 28.85
N ILE A 256 -22.08 4.94 29.56
CA ILE A 256 -20.67 4.71 29.27
C ILE A 256 -20.31 3.25 29.54
N ALA A 257 -19.83 2.54 28.54
CA ALA A 257 -19.29 1.20 28.63
C ALA A 257 -17.76 1.19 28.71
N PHE A 258 -17.10 2.17 28.03
CA PHE A 258 -15.65 2.33 28.06
C PHE A 258 -15.29 3.80 27.82
N ASP A 259 -14.32 4.32 28.60
CA ASP A 259 -13.78 5.67 28.44
C ASP A 259 -12.25 5.61 28.60
N GLY A 260 -11.55 5.39 27.50
CA GLY A 260 -10.12 5.19 27.42
C GLY A 260 -9.39 6.41 26.88
N TYR A 261 -8.26 6.74 27.50
CA TYR A 261 -7.36 7.81 27.10
C TYR A 261 -6.03 7.20 26.67
N TYR A 262 -5.75 7.28 25.39
CA TYR A 262 -4.56 6.77 24.74
C TYR A 262 -3.46 7.82 24.81
N ALA A 263 -2.39 7.57 25.55
CA ALA A 263 -1.18 8.38 25.61
C ALA A 263 -0.06 7.67 24.86
N LYS A 264 0.65 8.37 23.95
CA LYS A 264 1.75 7.76 23.20
C LYS A 264 2.82 7.24 24.15
N ARG A 265 3.20 5.98 23.97
CA ARG A 265 4.31 5.39 24.69
C ARG A 265 5.59 6.04 24.22
N VAL A 266 6.34 6.63 25.14
CA VAL A 266 7.69 7.14 24.89
C VAL A 266 8.60 5.93 24.74
N SER A 267 9.15 5.68 23.56
CA SER A 267 10.20 4.69 23.39
C SER A 267 11.39 5.14 24.20
N GLU A 268 11.70 4.45 25.29
CA GLU A 268 13.00 4.58 25.94
C GLU A 268 14.04 4.22 24.88
N SER A 269 14.84 5.18 24.44
CA SER A 269 16.02 4.92 23.62
C SER A 269 16.87 3.91 24.37
N ARG A 270 16.95 2.68 23.86
CA ARG A 270 17.86 1.66 24.39
C ARG A 270 19.29 2.18 24.21
N THR A 271 19.78 2.94 25.17
CA THR A 271 21.21 3.12 25.39
C THR A 271 21.73 1.78 25.89
N SER A 272 22.10 0.89 24.98
CA SER A 272 22.92 -0.26 25.33
C SER A 272 24.25 0.25 25.85
N PRO A 273 24.64 -0.06 27.09
CA PRO A 273 26.01 0.22 27.50
C PRO A 273 26.92 -0.66 26.67
N LEU A 274 27.82 -0.03 25.89
CA LEU A 274 28.97 -0.69 25.30
C LEU A 274 29.71 -1.43 26.41
N ARG A 275 29.62 -2.75 26.45
CA ARG A 275 30.52 -3.58 27.26
C ARG A 275 31.89 -3.54 26.60
N SER A 276 32.76 -2.74 27.16
CA SER A 276 34.20 -2.85 26.95
C SER A 276 34.69 -4.25 27.34
N ARG A 277 35.24 -4.97 26.38
CA ARG A 277 36.27 -6.00 26.59
C ARG A 277 37.30 -5.90 25.50
#